data_d60dccf418374ee2a583f8a5adf4ab82
#
_entry.id   d60dccf418374ee2a583f8a5adf4ab82
#
_cell.length_a   1.000
_cell.length_b   1.000
_cell.length_c   1.000
_cell.angle_alpha   90.00
_cell.angle_beta   90.00
_cell.angle_gamma   90.00
#
_symmetry.space_group_name_H-M   'P 1'
#
loop_
_entity.id
_entity.type
_entity.pdbx_description
1 polymer ?
#
loop_
_entity_poly.entity_id
_entity_poly.type
_entity_poly.pdbx_seq_one_letter_code
_entity_poly.pdbx_strand_id
1 'polypeptide(L)'
;MVNEVQEDHSQHSRIFIVGGGKIGFNLAKDLESDFNVKLVERDKARCKFLSEELERSIVLHGSGSDEELLSGENIDQTDVFCALTNDDEANIMSSFLAKKLGAKKTMILVNNMSYMDIIPKRFIDNVVAPYRLTISLVMQDLREADFAQDVLLKMHSGAEAVEGVVHSNPFTSDFIGKPVVDLPIPEEASIGAIVRDEKILMPSDDLMLSIDDHLIVFFTDKQAIPEI
;
A
#
# COMPACT_ATOMS: atom_id res chain seq x y z
N MET A 1 -17.54 -0.62 -36.19
CA MET A 1 -18.26 -1.45 -35.22
C MET A 1 -17.21 -2.25 -34.49
N VAL A 2 -16.68 -1.70 -33.41
CA VAL A 2 -15.77 -2.38 -32.50
C VAL A 2 -16.61 -2.77 -31.32
N ASN A 3 -16.90 -4.07 -31.17
CA ASN A 3 -17.54 -4.62 -29.98
C ASN A 3 -16.47 -4.59 -28.87
N GLU A 4 -16.63 -3.67 -27.93
CA GLU A 4 -16.02 -3.75 -26.62
C GLU A 4 -16.57 -5.00 -25.95
N VAL A 5 -15.71 -5.98 -25.76
CA VAL A 5 -15.96 -7.08 -24.82
C VAL A 5 -15.89 -6.44 -23.43
N GLN A 6 -17.04 -6.06 -22.89
CA GLN A 6 -17.19 -5.83 -21.48
C GLN A 6 -16.97 -7.21 -20.82
N GLU A 7 -15.80 -7.42 -20.25
CA GLU A 7 -15.60 -8.49 -19.29
C GLU A 7 -16.57 -8.25 -18.13
N ASP A 8 -17.49 -9.19 -17.98
CA ASP A 8 -18.48 -9.22 -16.92
C ASP A 8 -17.75 -9.41 -15.57
N HIS A 9 -17.45 -8.31 -14.89
CA HIS A 9 -16.85 -8.28 -13.55
C HIS A 9 -17.85 -8.62 -12.43
N SER A 10 -18.87 -9.41 -12.71
CA SER A 10 -19.91 -9.80 -11.74
C SER A 10 -19.51 -10.94 -10.79
N GLN A 11 -18.28 -11.45 -10.81
CA GLN A 11 -17.75 -12.29 -9.74
C GLN A 11 -17.02 -11.38 -8.75
N HIS A 12 -17.68 -11.09 -7.61
CA HIS A 12 -17.00 -10.42 -6.49
C HIS A 12 -15.73 -11.19 -6.13
N SER A 13 -14.57 -10.51 -6.20
CA SER A 13 -13.30 -11.12 -5.83
C SER A 13 -13.34 -11.70 -4.43
N ARG A 14 -12.71 -12.87 -4.25
CA ARG A 14 -12.71 -13.62 -2.99
C ARG A 14 -11.50 -13.28 -2.18
N ILE A 15 -11.72 -12.81 -0.96
CA ILE A 15 -10.66 -12.40 -0.04
C ILE A 15 -10.69 -13.30 1.19
N PHE A 16 -9.54 -13.85 1.54
CA PHE A 16 -9.37 -14.71 2.70
C PHE A 16 -8.43 -14.02 3.71
N ILE A 17 -8.92 -13.71 4.88
CA ILE A 17 -8.18 -12.99 5.93
C ILE A 17 -7.90 -13.94 7.09
N VAL A 18 -6.65 -14.00 7.53
CA VAL A 18 -6.22 -14.72 8.74
C VAL A 18 -5.85 -13.71 9.82
N GLY A 19 -6.54 -13.79 10.95
CA GLY A 19 -6.37 -12.90 12.09
C GLY A 19 -7.47 -11.84 12.20
N GLY A 20 -8.35 -12.01 13.19
CA GLY A 20 -9.46 -11.11 13.52
C GLY A 20 -9.08 -9.98 14.48
N GLY A 21 -7.81 -9.57 14.53
CA GLY A 21 -7.33 -8.41 15.28
C GLY A 21 -7.86 -7.10 14.74
N LYS A 22 -7.32 -5.96 15.20
CA LYS A 22 -7.77 -4.63 14.75
C LYS A 22 -7.67 -4.45 13.24
N ILE A 23 -6.54 -4.86 12.65
CA ILE A 23 -6.30 -4.69 11.21
C ILE A 23 -7.24 -5.59 10.40
N GLY A 24 -7.28 -6.90 10.71
CA GLY A 24 -8.10 -7.85 9.95
C GLY A 24 -9.61 -7.58 10.08
N PHE A 25 -10.08 -7.18 11.26
CA PHE A 25 -11.47 -6.79 11.47
C PHE A 25 -11.88 -5.57 10.65
N ASN A 26 -11.11 -4.48 10.74
CA ASN A 26 -11.43 -3.27 9.98
C ASN A 26 -11.34 -3.51 8.47
N LEU A 27 -10.31 -4.24 8.02
CA LEU A 27 -10.18 -4.59 6.61
C LEU A 27 -11.38 -5.44 6.13
N ALA A 28 -11.82 -6.42 6.91
CA ALA A 28 -13.00 -7.22 6.56
C ALA A 28 -14.26 -6.34 6.46
N LYS A 29 -14.44 -5.43 7.41
CA LYS A 29 -15.58 -4.50 7.46
C LYS A 29 -15.63 -3.55 6.27
N ASP A 30 -14.47 -3.03 5.88
CA ASP A 30 -14.35 -2.12 4.73
C ASP A 30 -14.58 -2.83 3.39
N LEU A 31 -14.24 -4.13 3.31
CA LEU A 31 -14.31 -4.90 2.08
C LEU A 31 -15.60 -5.69 1.88
N GLU A 32 -16.35 -6.01 2.94
CA GLU A 32 -17.48 -6.95 2.86
C GLU A 32 -18.66 -6.44 2.03
N SER A 33 -18.75 -5.15 1.73
CA SER A 33 -19.78 -4.60 0.83
C SER A 33 -19.56 -5.02 -0.62
N ASP A 34 -18.30 -5.09 -1.06
CA ASP A 34 -17.91 -5.22 -2.46
C ASP A 34 -17.25 -6.57 -2.79
N PHE A 35 -16.81 -7.32 -1.76
CA PHE A 35 -16.05 -8.55 -1.90
C PHE A 35 -16.65 -9.69 -1.08
N ASN A 36 -16.35 -10.93 -1.49
CA ASN A 36 -16.66 -12.13 -0.70
C ASN A 36 -15.52 -12.35 0.31
N VAL A 37 -15.74 -11.95 1.55
CA VAL A 37 -14.70 -12.00 2.61
C VAL A 37 -14.93 -13.22 3.50
N LYS A 38 -13.85 -14.01 3.72
CA LYS A 38 -13.75 -15.03 4.76
C LYS A 38 -12.68 -14.61 5.75
N LEU A 39 -12.96 -14.68 7.05
CA LEU A 39 -12.03 -14.31 8.10
C LEU A 39 -11.85 -15.48 9.08
N VAL A 40 -10.60 -15.94 9.24
CA VAL A 40 -10.22 -17.01 10.18
C VAL A 40 -9.62 -16.41 11.43
N GLU A 41 -10.12 -16.85 12.59
CA GLU A 41 -9.63 -16.43 13.91
C GLU A 41 -9.53 -17.65 14.85
N ARG A 42 -8.46 -17.68 15.67
CA ARG A 42 -8.23 -18.79 16.60
C ARG A 42 -8.99 -18.65 17.92
N ASP A 43 -9.22 -17.43 18.37
CA ASP A 43 -9.92 -17.17 19.61
C ASP A 43 -11.43 -17.25 19.40
N LYS A 44 -12.07 -18.19 20.11
CA LYS A 44 -13.51 -18.44 20.01
C LYS A 44 -14.36 -17.25 20.45
N ALA A 45 -13.93 -16.54 21.49
CA ALA A 45 -14.66 -15.36 21.97
C ALA A 45 -14.56 -14.23 20.96
N ARG A 46 -13.39 -14.09 20.32
CA ARG A 46 -13.17 -13.13 19.24
C ARG A 46 -13.99 -13.47 18.00
N CYS A 47 -14.07 -14.76 17.61
CA CYS A 47 -14.94 -15.20 16.52
C CYS A 47 -16.39 -14.79 16.73
N LYS A 48 -16.90 -14.97 17.98
CA LYS A 48 -18.25 -14.55 18.32
C LYS A 48 -18.47 -13.05 18.10
N PHE A 49 -17.56 -12.23 18.64
CA PHE A 49 -17.59 -10.78 18.44
C PHE A 49 -17.59 -10.40 16.95
N LEU A 50 -16.66 -11.01 16.17
CA LEU A 50 -16.55 -10.73 14.75
C LEU A 50 -17.82 -11.10 13.98
N SER A 51 -18.47 -12.22 14.34
CA SER A 51 -19.72 -12.65 13.71
C SER A 51 -20.92 -11.77 14.08
N GLU A 52 -20.85 -11.04 15.19
CA GLU A 52 -21.88 -10.07 15.61
C GLU A 52 -21.68 -8.70 14.92
N GLU A 53 -20.44 -8.33 14.58
CA GLU A 53 -20.07 -7.02 14.05
C GLU A 53 -19.93 -6.95 12.53
N LEU A 54 -19.65 -8.09 11.87
CA LEU A 54 -19.55 -8.21 10.43
C LEU A 54 -20.88 -8.72 9.84
N GLU A 55 -21.39 -8.00 8.84
CA GLU A 55 -22.72 -8.27 8.30
C GLU A 55 -22.70 -9.33 7.18
N ARG A 56 -21.62 -9.35 6.37
CA ARG A 56 -21.54 -10.17 5.14
C ARG A 56 -20.35 -11.12 5.13
N SER A 57 -19.34 -10.86 5.94
CA SER A 57 -18.13 -11.69 6.02
C SER A 57 -18.43 -13.02 6.72
N ILE A 58 -17.84 -14.09 6.22
CA ILE A 58 -17.91 -15.41 6.87
C ILE A 58 -16.78 -15.52 7.88
N VAL A 59 -17.12 -15.67 9.17
CA VAL A 59 -16.14 -15.85 10.24
C VAL A 59 -15.97 -17.33 10.53
N LEU A 60 -14.71 -17.78 10.45
CA LEU A 60 -14.31 -19.18 10.65
C LEU A 60 -13.44 -19.29 11.91
N HIS A 61 -13.78 -20.21 12.80
CA HIS A 61 -12.97 -20.54 13.97
C HIS A 61 -11.91 -21.57 13.59
N GLY A 62 -10.62 -21.19 13.63
CA GLY A 62 -9.54 -22.09 13.29
C GLY A 62 -8.17 -21.39 13.16
N SER A 63 -7.21 -22.11 12.59
CA SER A 63 -5.87 -21.61 12.29
C SER A 63 -5.69 -21.38 10.79
N GLY A 64 -5.05 -20.27 10.41
CA GLY A 64 -4.63 -20.02 9.04
C GLY A 64 -3.57 -20.98 8.51
N SER A 65 -2.96 -21.80 9.38
CA SER A 65 -2.01 -22.85 9.02
C SER A 65 -2.63 -24.25 8.98
N ASP A 66 -3.96 -24.33 9.05
CA ASP A 66 -4.69 -25.60 8.97
C ASP A 66 -5.03 -25.89 7.51
N GLU A 67 -4.38 -26.93 6.94
CA GLU A 67 -4.54 -27.33 5.54
C GLU A 67 -5.95 -27.83 5.23
N GLU A 68 -6.58 -28.57 6.17
CA GLU A 68 -7.93 -29.10 5.99
C GLU A 68 -8.94 -27.96 5.97
N LEU A 69 -8.82 -26.98 6.86
CA LEU A 69 -9.66 -25.82 6.90
C LEU A 69 -9.53 -24.98 5.61
N LEU A 70 -8.30 -24.67 5.20
CA LEU A 70 -8.08 -23.87 3.99
C LEU A 70 -8.62 -24.57 2.74
N SER A 71 -8.37 -25.87 2.60
CA SER A 71 -8.86 -26.66 1.46
C SER A 71 -10.39 -26.80 1.47
N GLY A 72 -10.98 -27.02 2.65
CA GLY A 72 -12.43 -27.10 2.81
C GLY A 72 -13.16 -25.80 2.47
N GLU A 73 -12.47 -24.67 2.62
CA GLU A 73 -12.98 -23.33 2.34
C GLU A 73 -12.65 -22.81 0.92
N ASN A 74 -12.17 -23.70 0.04
CA ASN A 74 -11.85 -23.42 -1.37
C ASN A 74 -10.79 -22.32 -1.53
N ILE A 75 -9.66 -22.47 -0.85
CA ILE A 75 -8.54 -21.51 -0.90
C ILE A 75 -7.98 -21.35 -2.32
N ASP A 76 -8.07 -22.39 -3.16
CA ASP A 76 -7.68 -22.40 -4.58
C ASP A 76 -8.44 -21.39 -5.45
N GLN A 77 -9.64 -21.00 -5.00
CA GLN A 77 -10.46 -20.00 -5.66
C GLN A 77 -10.30 -18.59 -5.06
N THR A 78 -9.38 -18.42 -4.09
CA THR A 78 -9.15 -17.16 -3.43
C THR A 78 -8.27 -16.25 -4.30
N ASP A 79 -8.74 -15.02 -4.54
CA ASP A 79 -8.00 -14.02 -5.30
C ASP A 79 -6.89 -13.40 -4.47
N VAL A 80 -7.19 -13.07 -3.19
CA VAL A 80 -6.21 -12.49 -2.27
C VAL A 80 -6.31 -13.15 -0.90
N PHE A 81 -5.19 -13.69 -0.43
CA PHE A 81 -5.01 -14.21 0.92
C PHE A 81 -4.20 -13.23 1.75
N CYS A 82 -4.74 -12.80 2.88
CA CYS A 82 -4.14 -11.82 3.78
C CYS A 82 -3.87 -12.45 5.16
N ALA A 83 -2.61 -12.61 5.55
CA ALA A 83 -2.24 -13.05 6.90
C ALA A 83 -1.84 -11.83 7.75
N LEU A 84 -2.73 -11.47 8.70
CA LEU A 84 -2.72 -10.21 9.44
C LEU A 84 -2.72 -10.43 10.95
N THR A 85 -2.15 -11.54 11.42
CA THR A 85 -1.99 -11.80 12.85
C THR A 85 -0.81 -11.00 13.43
N ASN A 86 -0.64 -11.03 14.74
CA ASN A 86 0.52 -10.47 15.42
C ASN A 86 1.73 -11.42 15.50
N ASP A 87 1.65 -12.58 14.86
CA ASP A 87 2.66 -13.64 14.84
C ASP A 87 3.22 -13.74 13.42
N ASP A 88 4.43 -13.21 13.23
CA ASP A 88 5.07 -13.11 11.92
C ASP A 88 5.33 -14.49 11.29
N GLU A 89 5.75 -15.49 12.10
CA GLU A 89 5.98 -16.85 11.64
C GLU A 89 4.67 -17.51 11.17
N ALA A 90 3.58 -17.30 11.92
CA ALA A 90 2.27 -17.80 11.53
C ALA A 90 1.79 -17.15 10.25
N ASN A 91 2.03 -15.83 10.07
CA ASN A 91 1.69 -15.11 8.84
C ASN A 91 2.46 -15.64 7.62
N ILE A 92 3.77 -15.87 7.78
CA ILE A 92 4.63 -16.41 6.72
C ILE A 92 4.18 -17.84 6.35
N MET A 93 4.02 -18.72 7.34
CA MET A 93 3.70 -20.12 7.11
C MET A 93 2.30 -20.32 6.53
N SER A 94 1.29 -19.59 7.02
CA SER A 94 -0.06 -19.66 6.48
C SER A 94 -0.11 -19.17 5.03
N SER A 95 0.65 -18.14 4.69
CA SER A 95 0.73 -17.65 3.31
C SER A 95 1.45 -18.61 2.37
N PHE A 96 2.52 -19.27 2.83
CA PHE A 96 3.15 -20.33 2.05
C PHE A 96 2.20 -21.48 1.77
N LEU A 97 1.44 -21.89 2.78
CA LEU A 97 0.44 -22.94 2.65
C LEU A 97 -0.68 -22.52 1.67
N ALA A 98 -1.23 -21.33 1.85
CA ALA A 98 -2.27 -20.79 0.96
C ALA A 98 -1.79 -20.71 -0.50
N LYS A 99 -0.56 -20.23 -0.74
CA LYS A 99 0.03 -20.17 -2.09
C LYS A 99 0.22 -21.56 -2.68
N LYS A 100 0.70 -22.54 -1.89
CA LYS A 100 0.83 -23.95 -2.29
C LYS A 100 -0.52 -24.56 -2.66
N LEU A 101 -1.58 -24.20 -1.94
CA LEU A 101 -2.94 -24.69 -2.16
C LEU A 101 -3.69 -23.94 -3.30
N GLY A 102 -3.08 -22.93 -3.92
CA GLY A 102 -3.62 -22.31 -5.13
C GLY A 102 -4.14 -20.88 -4.98
N ALA A 103 -3.99 -20.21 -3.82
CA ALA A 103 -4.32 -18.80 -3.68
C ALA A 103 -3.56 -17.96 -4.72
N LYS A 104 -4.26 -17.06 -5.44
CA LYS A 104 -3.68 -16.32 -6.56
C LYS A 104 -2.65 -15.30 -6.08
N LYS A 105 -2.99 -14.52 -5.05
CA LYS A 105 -2.08 -13.53 -4.43
C LYS A 105 -2.05 -13.72 -2.93
N THR A 106 -0.88 -13.46 -2.34
CA THR A 106 -0.67 -13.51 -0.89
C THR A 106 -0.12 -12.20 -0.38
N MET A 107 -0.66 -11.74 0.74
CA MET A 107 -0.21 -10.56 1.45
C MET A 107 -0.01 -10.91 2.92
N ILE A 108 1.09 -10.46 3.51
CA ILE A 108 1.38 -10.68 4.93
C ILE A 108 1.70 -9.38 5.65
N LEU A 109 1.39 -9.38 6.94
CA LEU A 109 1.89 -8.40 7.89
C LEU A 109 3.14 -8.94 8.57
N VAL A 110 4.20 -8.15 8.63
CA VAL A 110 5.47 -8.49 9.30
C VAL A 110 5.88 -7.33 10.19
N ASN A 111 6.10 -7.61 11.46
CA ASN A 111 6.56 -6.63 12.44
C ASN A 111 8.08 -6.65 12.61
N ASN A 112 8.71 -7.83 12.50
CA ASN A 112 10.16 -7.99 12.63
C ASN A 112 10.84 -7.90 11.27
N MET A 113 11.66 -6.87 11.09
CA MET A 113 12.37 -6.61 9.83
C MET A 113 13.33 -7.72 9.42
N SER A 114 13.85 -8.49 10.37
CA SER A 114 14.75 -9.60 10.05
C SER A 114 14.11 -10.65 9.13
N TYR A 115 12.78 -10.73 9.09
CA TYR A 115 12.09 -11.63 8.19
C TYR A 115 12.01 -11.10 6.75
N MET A 116 12.10 -9.78 6.54
CA MET A 116 11.96 -9.17 5.21
C MET A 116 12.98 -9.70 4.20
N ASP A 117 14.23 -9.92 4.66
CA ASP A 117 15.34 -10.34 3.81
C ASP A 117 15.29 -11.84 3.47
N ILE A 118 14.61 -12.64 4.30
CA ILE A 118 14.55 -14.09 4.14
C ILE A 118 13.27 -14.59 3.47
N ILE A 119 12.25 -13.72 3.30
CA ILE A 119 11.00 -14.09 2.66
C ILE A 119 11.19 -14.21 1.13
N PRO A 120 11.02 -15.41 0.55
CA PRO A 120 11.16 -15.57 -0.90
C PRO A 120 9.98 -14.94 -1.64
N LYS A 121 10.25 -13.96 -2.50
CA LYS A 121 9.24 -13.23 -3.30
C LYS A 121 8.34 -14.13 -4.16
N ARG A 122 8.77 -15.36 -4.47
CA ARG A 122 7.99 -16.33 -5.25
C ARG A 122 6.77 -16.90 -4.50
N PHE A 123 6.76 -16.81 -3.15
CA PHE A 123 5.69 -17.37 -2.32
C PHE A 123 4.81 -16.32 -1.65
N ILE A 124 5.33 -15.10 -1.51
CA ILE A 124 4.62 -13.98 -0.90
C ILE A 124 4.71 -12.79 -1.84
N ASP A 125 3.56 -12.37 -2.34
CA ASP A 125 3.49 -11.31 -3.35
C ASP A 125 3.68 -9.93 -2.71
N ASN A 126 3.12 -9.71 -1.51
CA ASN A 126 3.20 -8.44 -0.81
C ASN A 126 3.49 -8.61 0.68
N VAL A 127 4.39 -7.79 1.20
CA VAL A 127 4.73 -7.71 2.63
C VAL A 127 4.45 -6.30 3.13
N VAL A 128 3.67 -6.20 4.19
CA VAL A 128 3.32 -4.93 4.85
C VAL A 128 4.00 -4.88 6.21
N ALA A 129 4.77 -3.82 6.47
CA ALA A 129 5.37 -3.55 7.77
C ALA A 129 4.68 -2.32 8.41
N PRO A 130 3.71 -2.51 9.32
CA PRO A 130 2.86 -1.43 9.83
C PRO A 130 3.65 -0.31 10.51
N TYR A 131 4.69 -0.67 11.29
CA TYR A 131 5.48 0.32 12.00
C TYR A 131 6.23 1.25 11.02
N ARG A 132 6.71 0.75 9.87
CA ARG A 132 7.37 1.60 8.86
C ARG A 132 6.39 2.61 8.27
N LEU A 133 5.18 2.16 7.95
CA LEU A 133 4.12 3.05 7.47
C LEU A 133 3.78 4.11 8.52
N THR A 134 3.66 3.70 9.79
CA THR A 134 3.39 4.64 10.88
C THR A 134 4.52 5.63 11.07
N ILE A 135 5.78 5.19 11.07
CA ILE A 135 6.95 6.09 11.17
C ILE A 135 6.96 7.07 9.99
N SER A 136 6.75 6.59 8.77
CA SER A 136 6.71 7.46 7.59
C SER A 136 5.64 8.55 7.72
N LEU A 137 4.43 8.20 8.16
CA LEU A 137 3.35 9.17 8.39
C LEU A 137 3.69 10.16 9.50
N VAL A 138 4.22 9.68 10.64
CA VAL A 138 4.64 10.57 11.75
C VAL A 138 5.78 11.48 11.32
N MET A 139 6.75 10.97 10.56
CA MET A 139 7.85 11.79 10.04
C MET A 139 7.36 12.82 9.03
N GLN A 140 6.36 12.47 8.23
CA GLN A 140 5.68 13.41 7.35
C GLN A 140 5.04 14.57 8.12
N ASP A 141 4.29 14.27 9.20
CA ASP A 141 3.65 15.29 10.05
C ASP A 141 4.66 16.13 10.85
N LEU A 142 5.79 15.52 11.26
CA LEU A 142 6.85 16.24 12.03
C LEU A 142 7.72 17.11 11.14
N ARG A 143 7.84 16.77 9.88
CA ARG A 143 8.48 17.63 8.88
C ARG A 143 7.53 18.75 8.48
N GLU A 144 7.21 19.64 9.42
CA GLU A 144 6.53 20.92 9.14
C GLU A 144 7.40 21.83 8.23
N ALA A 145 8.48 21.34 7.71
CA ALA A 145 9.32 22.06 6.81
C ALA A 145 8.78 21.96 5.38
N ASP A 146 8.67 23.06 4.79
CA ASP A 146 8.41 23.57 3.46
C ASP A 146 8.72 22.66 2.24
N PHE A 147 9.10 21.41 2.43
CA PHE A 147 9.36 20.43 1.40
C PHE A 147 8.85 19.03 1.77
N ALA A 148 8.05 18.53 0.88
CA ALA A 148 7.75 17.12 0.63
C ALA A 148 6.74 16.41 1.53
N GLN A 149 5.54 16.29 1.03
CA GLN A 149 4.75 15.08 1.26
C GLN A 149 5.43 13.93 0.50
N ASP A 150 6.12 13.04 1.22
CA ASP A 150 6.65 11.81 0.64
C ASP A 150 5.49 10.92 0.19
N VAL A 151 5.04 11.07 -1.03
CA VAL A 151 4.22 10.03 -1.66
C VAL A 151 5.17 8.88 -1.97
N LEU A 152 5.26 7.93 -1.04
CA LEU A 152 6.00 6.69 -1.23
C LEU A 152 5.33 5.85 -2.33
N LEU A 153 5.54 6.22 -3.57
CA LEU A 153 5.35 5.31 -4.69
C LEU A 153 6.46 4.26 -4.57
N LYS A 154 6.11 3.13 -3.99
CA LYS A 154 6.97 1.96 -3.84
C LYS A 154 7.23 1.37 -5.21
N MET A 155 8.13 1.99 -5.97
CA MET A 155 8.65 1.37 -7.18
C MET A 155 9.73 0.37 -6.76
N HIS A 156 9.65 -0.86 -7.24
CA HIS A 156 10.57 -1.97 -6.94
C HIS A 156 12.01 -1.73 -7.42
N SER A 157 12.28 -0.57 -8.01
CA SER A 157 13.54 -0.21 -8.68
C SER A 157 14.43 0.75 -7.89
N GLY A 158 14.08 1.12 -6.65
CA GLY A 158 14.87 2.11 -5.88
C GLY A 158 14.55 3.57 -6.22
N ALA A 159 13.72 3.85 -7.21
CA ALA A 159 13.24 5.20 -7.51
C ALA A 159 12.15 5.62 -6.51
N GLU A 160 12.14 6.90 -6.15
CA GLU A 160 11.13 7.51 -5.28
C GLU A 160 10.52 8.73 -5.96
N ALA A 161 9.25 9.00 -5.65
CA ALA A 161 8.60 10.24 -6.01
C ALA A 161 8.36 11.06 -4.72
N VAL A 162 8.70 12.33 -4.79
CA VAL A 162 8.57 13.28 -3.68
C VAL A 162 7.68 14.43 -4.16
N GLU A 163 6.73 14.83 -3.33
CA GLU A 163 5.92 16.02 -3.57
C GLU A 163 6.51 17.19 -2.77
N GLY A 164 6.77 18.32 -3.42
CA GLY A 164 7.20 19.57 -2.79
C GLY A 164 6.20 20.67 -3.07
N VAL A 165 5.89 21.52 -2.07
CA VAL A 165 5.01 22.68 -2.23
C VAL A 165 5.84 23.97 -2.29
N VAL A 166 5.53 24.83 -3.27
CA VAL A 166 6.19 26.12 -3.44
C VAL A 166 5.57 27.16 -2.50
N HIS A 167 6.27 27.51 -1.42
CA HIS A 167 5.81 28.53 -0.49
C HIS A 167 6.61 29.82 -0.64
N SER A 168 6.07 30.93 -0.13
CA SER A 168 6.79 32.22 -0.08
C SER A 168 7.74 32.27 1.13
N ASN A 169 8.74 31.38 1.13
CA ASN A 169 9.78 31.31 2.17
C ASN A 169 11.18 31.55 1.58
N PRO A 170 12.23 31.75 2.39
CA PRO A 170 13.58 31.99 1.90
C PRO A 170 14.17 30.90 1.01
N PHE A 171 13.67 29.68 1.09
CA PHE A 171 14.19 28.53 0.31
C PHE A 171 13.54 28.40 -1.06
N THR A 172 12.26 28.75 -1.18
CA THR A 172 11.49 28.56 -2.42
C THR A 172 11.14 29.86 -3.13
N SER A 173 11.23 31.03 -2.44
CA SER A 173 10.93 32.35 -3.03
C SER A 173 11.72 32.65 -4.29
N ASP A 174 12.97 32.16 -4.36
CA ASP A 174 13.85 32.39 -5.51
C ASP A 174 13.43 31.60 -6.76
N PHE A 175 12.52 30.63 -6.62
CA PHE A 175 12.02 29.81 -7.72
C PHE A 175 10.69 30.33 -8.31
N ILE A 176 9.97 31.14 -7.54
CA ILE A 176 8.71 31.74 -7.96
C ILE A 176 8.92 32.62 -9.18
N GLY A 177 8.15 32.37 -10.25
CA GLY A 177 8.26 33.11 -11.50
C GLY A 177 9.41 32.67 -12.41
N LYS A 178 10.16 31.63 -12.06
CA LYS A 178 11.14 31.01 -12.95
C LYS A 178 10.53 29.87 -13.75
N PRO A 179 11.06 29.60 -14.96
CA PRO A 179 10.67 28.40 -15.71
C PRO A 179 10.99 27.13 -14.93
N VAL A 180 10.09 26.17 -14.97
CA VAL A 180 10.26 24.87 -14.26
C VAL A 180 11.52 24.14 -14.71
N VAL A 181 11.92 24.27 -15.97
CA VAL A 181 13.10 23.63 -16.53
C VAL A 181 14.42 24.21 -16.04
N ASP A 182 14.41 25.43 -15.49
CA ASP A 182 15.59 26.13 -14.99
C ASP A 182 15.82 25.91 -13.49
N LEU A 183 15.03 25.05 -12.85
CA LEU A 183 15.20 24.73 -11.43
C LEU A 183 16.47 23.92 -11.19
N PRO A 184 17.23 24.24 -10.13
CA PRO A 184 18.47 23.54 -9.79
C PRO A 184 18.15 22.21 -9.09
N ILE A 185 17.66 21.25 -9.85
CA ILE A 185 17.41 19.89 -9.35
C ILE A 185 18.64 19.02 -9.57
N PRO A 186 18.92 18.00 -8.72
CA PRO A 186 20.00 17.03 -8.92
C PRO A 186 19.86 16.28 -10.27
N GLU A 187 20.99 15.80 -10.82
CA GLU A 187 20.98 15.01 -12.07
C GLU A 187 20.16 13.73 -11.95
N GLU A 188 20.05 13.17 -10.74
CA GLU A 188 19.27 11.98 -10.41
C GLU A 188 17.77 12.26 -10.22
N ALA A 189 17.35 13.53 -10.31
CA ALA A 189 15.97 13.95 -10.13
C ALA A 189 15.36 14.47 -11.45
N SER A 190 14.04 14.34 -11.56
CA SER A 190 13.26 14.91 -12.66
C SER A 190 11.88 15.35 -12.17
N ILE A 191 11.42 16.52 -12.64
CA ILE A 191 10.06 16.98 -12.36
C ILE A 191 9.11 16.24 -13.31
N GLY A 192 8.21 15.45 -12.73
CA GLY A 192 7.25 14.66 -13.49
C GLY A 192 5.95 15.39 -13.77
N ALA A 193 5.48 16.21 -12.81
CA ALA A 193 4.26 16.98 -12.93
C ALA A 193 4.24 18.15 -11.94
N ILE A 194 3.37 19.13 -12.20
CA ILE A 194 3.02 20.19 -11.27
C ILE A 194 1.51 20.17 -11.08
N VAL A 195 1.05 20.25 -9.84
CA VAL A 195 -0.37 20.36 -9.54
C VAL A 195 -0.64 21.80 -9.08
N ARG A 196 -1.51 22.50 -9.80
CA ARG A 196 -1.97 23.87 -9.54
C ARG A 196 -3.49 23.93 -9.63
N ASP A 197 -4.15 24.41 -8.60
CA ASP A 197 -5.63 24.50 -8.55
C ASP A 197 -6.31 23.19 -8.96
N GLU A 198 -5.85 22.07 -8.38
CA GLU A 198 -6.32 20.69 -8.68
C GLU A 198 -6.11 20.23 -10.13
N LYS A 199 -5.33 20.94 -10.92
CA LYS A 199 -5.00 20.59 -12.31
C LYS A 199 -3.58 20.12 -12.44
N ILE A 200 -3.38 19.02 -13.15
CA ILE A 200 -2.07 18.49 -13.47
C ILE A 200 -1.51 19.24 -14.68
N LEU A 201 -0.35 19.85 -14.51
CA LEU A 201 0.41 20.52 -15.55
C LEU A 201 1.68 19.73 -15.83
N MET A 202 1.98 19.52 -17.11
CA MET A 202 3.23 18.88 -17.51
C MET A 202 4.35 19.92 -17.57
N PRO A 203 5.58 19.60 -17.11
CA PRO A 203 6.72 20.50 -17.22
C PRO A 203 6.94 20.92 -18.68
N SER A 204 7.13 22.22 -18.91
CA SER A 204 7.46 22.78 -20.22
C SER A 204 8.33 24.04 -20.05
N ASP A 205 9.03 24.43 -21.10
CA ASP A 205 9.93 25.58 -21.09
C ASP A 205 9.23 26.89 -20.73
N ASP A 206 7.92 27.00 -21.03
CA ASP A 206 7.12 28.19 -20.78
C ASP A 206 6.39 28.15 -19.42
N LEU A 207 6.43 27.04 -18.71
CA LEU A 207 5.70 26.89 -17.44
C LEU A 207 6.48 27.56 -16.31
N MET A 208 5.93 28.65 -15.80
CA MET A 208 6.50 29.37 -14.64
C MET A 208 5.93 28.84 -13.34
N LEU A 209 6.79 28.70 -12.32
CA LEU A 209 6.35 28.33 -10.98
C LEU A 209 5.57 29.44 -10.31
N SER A 210 4.54 29.06 -9.59
CA SER A 210 3.68 29.93 -8.79
C SER A 210 3.67 29.48 -7.32
N ILE A 211 3.29 30.37 -6.42
CA ILE A 211 3.02 30.03 -5.03
C ILE A 211 1.92 28.97 -5.00
N ASP A 212 2.01 28.03 -4.05
CA ASP A 212 1.10 26.91 -3.86
C ASP A 212 1.09 25.87 -4.99
N ASP A 213 2.09 25.90 -5.90
CA ASP A 213 2.32 24.80 -6.80
C ASP A 213 2.86 23.59 -6.06
N HIS A 214 2.31 22.43 -6.35
CA HIS A 214 2.81 21.14 -5.87
C HIS A 214 3.66 20.51 -6.97
N LEU A 215 4.94 20.32 -6.72
CA LEU A 215 5.88 19.70 -7.64
C LEU A 215 6.01 18.22 -7.33
N ILE A 216 5.77 17.36 -8.31
CA ILE A 216 6.04 15.93 -8.21
C ILE A 216 7.40 15.65 -8.82
N VAL A 217 8.37 15.34 -7.98
CA VAL A 217 9.77 15.10 -8.36
C VAL A 217 10.09 13.62 -8.22
N PHE A 218 10.60 13.01 -9.28
CA PHE A 218 11.09 11.64 -9.28
C PHE A 218 12.59 11.62 -9.06
N PHE A 219 13.05 10.77 -8.15
CA PHE A 219 14.45 10.49 -7.87
C PHE A 219 14.78 9.07 -8.34
N THR A 220 15.86 8.91 -9.08
CA THR A 220 16.36 7.59 -9.52
C THR A 220 17.23 6.94 -8.45
N ASP A 221 17.81 7.72 -7.53
CA ASP A 221 18.56 7.25 -6.37
C ASP A 221 18.06 7.93 -5.09
N LYS A 222 17.79 7.13 -4.07
CA LYS A 222 17.36 7.59 -2.75
C LYS A 222 18.41 8.47 -2.03
N GLN A 223 19.67 8.28 -2.36
CA GLN A 223 20.76 9.06 -1.77
C GLN A 223 20.81 10.50 -2.30
N ALA A 224 20.14 10.77 -3.41
CA ALA A 224 20.02 12.10 -4.00
C ALA A 224 18.90 12.95 -3.36
N ILE A 225 18.04 12.35 -2.52
CA ILE A 225 17.03 13.10 -1.77
C ILE A 225 17.75 13.86 -0.65
N PRO A 226 17.67 15.20 -0.59
CA PRO A 226 18.32 15.97 0.45
C PRO A 226 17.92 15.49 1.85
N GLU A 227 18.91 15.16 2.71
CA GLU A 227 18.65 15.02 4.14
C GLU A 227 18.34 16.42 4.70
N ILE A 228 17.08 16.63 5.09
CA ILE A 228 16.60 17.87 5.71
C ILE A 228 16.75 17.74 7.23
#